data_8bcfdd62f8727cbadae3379f1a2daf42
#
_entry.id   8bcfdd62f8727cbadae3379f1a2daf42
#
_cell.length_a   1.000
_cell.length_b   1.000
_cell.length_c   1.000
_cell.angle_alpha   90.00
_cell.angle_beta   90.00
_cell.angle_gamma   90.00
#
_symmetry.space_group_name_H-M   'P 1'
#
loop_
_entity.id
_entity.type
_entity.pdbx_description
1 polymer ?
#
loop_
_entity_poly.entity_id
_entity_poly.type
_entity_poly.pdbx_seq_one_letter_code
_entity_poly.pdbx_strand_id
1 'polypeptide(L)'
;MALVKAVTVIADHKGFAGPKSVGDEYRVDAYCDISSVVALGSVIPASDFGLTTITAVCITGDDNVNNSTNYIIPTVECSATGAYESSTSVAFKFTTVASGTTISNDANGGTVRVRVWGHI
;
A
#
# COMPACT_ATOMS: atom_id res chain seq x y z
N MET A 1 -0.33 -15.42 -13.11
CA MET A 1 -0.23 -14.02 -12.68
C MET A 1 -0.99 -13.86 -11.37
N ALA A 2 -0.28 -13.76 -10.30
CA ALA A 2 -0.86 -13.66 -8.97
C ALA A 2 -0.16 -12.57 -8.16
N LEU A 3 -0.94 -11.79 -7.45
CA LEU A 3 -0.40 -10.85 -6.47
C LEU A 3 0.18 -11.65 -5.30
N VAL A 4 1.44 -11.39 -4.99
CA VAL A 4 2.06 -11.92 -3.78
C VAL A 4 2.43 -10.73 -2.91
N LYS A 5 1.83 -10.68 -1.73
CA LYS A 5 2.00 -9.57 -0.79
C LYS A 5 2.10 -10.08 0.64
N ALA A 6 2.74 -9.28 1.47
CA ALA A 6 2.74 -9.46 2.93
C ALA A 6 2.60 -8.09 3.57
N VAL A 7 1.63 -7.94 4.46
CA VAL A 7 1.38 -6.69 5.15
C VAL A 7 1.75 -6.85 6.62
N THR A 8 2.64 -6.00 7.10
CA THR A 8 3.06 -5.98 8.50
C THR A 8 2.68 -4.63 9.12
N VAL A 9 1.76 -4.66 10.06
CA VAL A 9 1.36 -3.46 10.81
C VAL A 9 2.46 -3.10 11.79
N ILE A 10 2.87 -1.83 11.79
CA ILE A 10 3.98 -1.35 12.60
C ILE A 10 3.49 -1.10 14.02
N ALA A 11 4.17 -1.69 15.00
CA ALA A 11 3.91 -1.44 16.40
C ALA A 11 4.44 -0.05 16.82
N ASP A 12 3.77 0.57 17.79
CA ASP A 12 4.27 1.80 18.40
C ASP A 12 5.43 1.49 19.36
N HIS A 13 5.98 2.53 19.97
CA HIS A 13 7.11 2.38 20.90
C HIS A 13 6.76 1.57 22.15
N LYS A 14 5.49 1.32 22.41
CA LYS A 14 5.02 0.48 23.52
C LYS A 14 4.73 -0.96 23.09
N GLY A 15 4.96 -1.27 21.81
CA GLY A 15 4.70 -2.60 21.26
C GLY A 15 3.27 -2.84 20.80
N PHE A 16 2.42 -1.82 20.78
CA PHE A 16 1.05 -1.96 20.29
C PHE A 16 1.00 -1.82 18.78
N ALA A 17 0.58 -2.88 18.10
CA ALA A 17 0.39 -2.92 16.66
C ALA A 17 -1.10 -2.98 16.35
N GLY A 18 -1.59 -2.02 15.58
CA GLY A 18 -3.00 -1.99 15.20
C GLY A 18 -3.50 -0.59 14.99
N PRO A 19 -4.77 -0.45 14.62
CA PRO A 19 -5.37 0.86 14.38
C PRO A 19 -5.40 1.71 15.65
N LYS A 20 -5.05 3.00 15.48
CA LYS A 20 -5.06 3.97 16.56
C LYS A 20 -6.06 5.05 16.23
N SER A 21 -6.88 5.43 17.20
CA SER A 21 -7.86 6.49 17.04
C SER A 21 -7.20 7.83 16.82
N VAL A 22 -7.64 8.55 15.79
CA VAL A 22 -7.22 9.92 15.48
C VAL A 22 -8.47 10.72 15.14
N GLY A 23 -9.09 11.36 16.13
CA GLY A 23 -10.39 11.99 15.94
C GLY A 23 -11.47 10.95 15.62
N ASP A 24 -12.15 11.12 14.50
CA ASP A 24 -13.22 10.23 14.07
C ASP A 24 -12.73 9.04 13.24
N GLU A 25 -11.44 8.97 13.00
CA GLU A 25 -10.84 7.93 12.17
C GLU A 25 -9.81 7.14 12.95
N TYR A 26 -9.38 6.04 12.36
CA TYR A 26 -8.24 5.26 12.85
C TYR A 26 -7.08 5.38 11.85
N ARG A 27 -5.88 5.36 12.37
CA ARG A 27 -4.64 5.42 11.59
C ARG A 27 -3.84 4.14 11.79
N VAL A 28 -3.31 3.63 10.70
CA VAL A 28 -2.45 2.45 10.70
C VAL A 28 -1.20 2.74 9.89
N ASP A 29 -0.04 2.45 10.44
CA ASP A 29 1.21 2.45 9.71
C ASP A 29 1.58 1.00 9.40
N ALA A 30 1.99 0.72 8.17
CA ALA A 30 2.28 -0.65 7.76
C ALA A 30 3.37 -0.70 6.69
N TYR A 31 4.08 -1.82 6.66
CA TYR A 31 4.94 -2.21 5.55
C TYR A 31 4.16 -3.15 4.64
N CYS A 32 4.14 -2.85 3.36
CA CYS A 32 3.54 -3.70 2.34
C CYS A 32 4.65 -4.24 1.46
N ASP A 33 4.99 -5.51 1.65
CA ASP A 33 5.97 -6.19 0.81
C ASP A 33 5.22 -6.82 -0.36
N ILE A 34 5.45 -6.29 -1.57
CA ILE A 34 4.78 -6.75 -2.78
C ILE A 34 5.83 -7.39 -3.67
N SER A 35 6.01 -8.69 -3.49
CA SER A 35 7.04 -9.44 -4.21
C SER A 35 6.63 -9.84 -5.61
N SER A 36 5.34 -9.83 -5.90
CA SER A 36 4.81 -10.07 -7.24
C SER A 36 3.64 -9.14 -7.49
N VAL A 37 3.78 -8.25 -8.46
CA VAL A 37 2.78 -7.20 -8.73
C VAL A 37 1.76 -7.65 -9.78
N VAL A 38 0.59 -7.03 -9.73
CA VAL A 38 -0.37 -7.02 -10.84
C VAL A 38 -0.26 -5.64 -11.50
N ALA A 39 0.11 -5.61 -12.79
CA ALA A 39 0.43 -4.35 -13.47
C ALA A 39 -0.71 -3.34 -13.46
N LEU A 40 -1.96 -3.79 -13.58
CA LEU A 40 -3.14 -2.91 -13.58
C LEU A 40 -3.52 -2.40 -12.19
N GLY A 41 -2.98 -2.99 -11.15
CA GLY A 41 -3.21 -2.59 -9.78
C GLY A 41 -3.05 -3.75 -8.82
N SER A 42 -2.13 -3.62 -7.87
CA SER A 42 -1.94 -4.60 -6.80
C SER A 42 -2.83 -4.19 -5.63
N VAL A 43 -3.93 -4.90 -5.44
CA VAL A 43 -5.00 -4.52 -4.52
C VAL A 43 -4.79 -5.18 -3.16
N ILE A 44 -4.79 -4.37 -2.11
CA ILE A 44 -4.69 -4.84 -0.72
C ILE A 44 -5.97 -4.46 0.01
N PRO A 45 -6.70 -5.44 0.57
CA PRO A 45 -7.96 -5.13 1.25
C PRO A 45 -7.73 -4.41 2.57
N ALA A 46 -8.73 -3.64 2.99
CA ALA A 46 -8.70 -2.90 4.26
C ALA A 46 -8.47 -3.83 5.46
N SER A 47 -8.95 -5.05 5.38
CA SER A 47 -8.79 -6.03 6.46
C SER A 47 -7.34 -6.36 6.77
N ASP A 48 -6.44 -6.24 5.80
CA ASP A 48 -5.01 -6.46 6.03
C ASP A 48 -4.40 -5.41 6.96
N PHE A 49 -5.05 -4.26 7.08
CA PHE A 49 -4.64 -3.17 7.99
C PHE A 49 -5.45 -3.16 9.28
N GLY A 50 -6.38 -4.09 9.45
CA GLY A 50 -7.29 -4.11 10.59
C GLY A 50 -8.44 -3.12 10.50
N LEU A 51 -8.74 -2.64 9.29
CA LEU A 51 -9.82 -1.68 9.03
C LEU A 51 -10.93 -2.34 8.22
N THR A 52 -12.11 -1.74 8.24
CA THR A 52 -13.21 -2.16 7.36
C THR A 52 -13.36 -1.23 6.17
N THR A 53 -13.07 0.06 6.34
CA THR A 53 -13.09 1.03 5.25
C THR A 53 -11.84 1.88 5.30
N ILE A 54 -11.47 2.46 4.17
CA ILE A 54 -10.31 3.31 4.01
C ILE A 54 -10.75 4.66 3.48
N THR A 55 -10.33 5.73 4.14
CA THR A 55 -10.65 7.09 3.75
C THR A 55 -9.48 7.80 3.09
N ALA A 56 -8.26 7.41 3.43
CA ALA A 56 -7.06 8.00 2.85
C ALA A 56 -5.88 7.06 2.99
N VAL A 57 -4.92 7.20 2.10
CA VAL A 57 -3.67 6.45 2.15
C VAL A 57 -2.54 7.29 1.57
N CYS A 58 -1.36 7.19 2.18
CA CYS A 58 -0.17 7.80 1.60
C CYS A 58 1.04 6.89 1.78
N ILE A 59 1.98 7.04 0.86
CA ILE A 59 3.27 6.35 0.93
C ILE A 59 4.21 7.19 1.76
N THR A 60 4.82 6.57 2.78
CA THR A 60 5.79 7.24 3.65
C THR A 60 7.23 6.78 3.39
N GLY A 61 7.41 5.77 2.55
CA GLY A 61 8.74 5.31 2.15
C GLY A 61 8.66 4.07 1.29
N ASP A 62 9.76 3.75 0.63
CA ASP A 62 9.91 2.50 -0.12
C ASP A 62 11.38 2.09 -0.12
N ASP A 63 11.67 0.83 -0.41
CA ASP A 63 13.03 0.32 -0.45
C ASP A 63 13.65 0.33 -1.85
N ASN A 64 12.84 0.61 -2.87
CA ASN A 64 13.28 0.76 -4.25
C ASN A 64 14.19 -0.37 -4.74
N VAL A 65 13.70 -1.60 -4.63
CA VAL A 65 14.52 -2.81 -4.86
C VAL A 65 15.10 -2.92 -6.28
N ASN A 66 14.47 -2.30 -7.28
CA ASN A 66 14.94 -2.33 -8.67
C ASN A 66 15.71 -1.07 -9.01
N ASN A 67 16.72 -0.75 -8.25
CA ASN A 67 17.29 0.58 -8.22
C ASN A 67 18.58 0.78 -9.01
N SER A 68 19.22 -0.24 -9.55
CA SER A 68 20.55 -0.08 -10.14
C SER A 68 20.53 0.75 -11.42
N THR A 69 19.57 0.48 -12.31
CA THR A 69 19.37 1.20 -13.57
C THR A 69 17.94 1.65 -13.76
N ASN A 70 17.01 1.06 -13.05
CA ASN A 70 15.57 1.29 -13.20
C ASN A 70 14.93 1.52 -11.84
N TYR A 71 15.02 2.74 -11.34
CA TYR A 71 14.23 3.11 -10.19
C TYR A 71 12.75 2.92 -10.50
N ILE A 72 12.01 2.40 -9.54
CA ILE A 72 10.56 2.32 -9.64
C ILE A 72 9.92 3.29 -8.66
N ILE A 73 8.80 3.86 -9.06
CA ILE A 73 8.03 4.76 -8.21
C ILE A 73 6.71 4.07 -7.90
N PRO A 74 6.45 3.75 -6.63
CA PRO A 74 5.15 3.27 -6.21
C PRO A 74 4.16 4.43 -6.14
N THR A 75 2.94 4.18 -6.55
CA THR A 75 1.80 5.07 -6.31
C THR A 75 0.70 4.27 -5.67
N VAL A 76 -0.13 4.91 -4.86
CA VAL A 76 -1.20 4.25 -4.15
C VAL A 76 -2.47 5.09 -4.21
N GLU A 77 -3.61 4.42 -4.30
CA GLU A 77 -4.91 5.08 -4.31
C GLU A 77 -5.94 4.22 -3.58
N CYS A 78 -7.01 4.86 -3.12
CA CYS A 78 -8.20 4.14 -2.69
C CYS A 78 -8.87 3.55 -3.93
N SER A 79 -9.16 2.26 -3.91
CA SER A 79 -9.57 1.54 -5.11
C SER A 79 -11.01 1.80 -5.55
N ALA A 80 -11.85 2.30 -4.66
CA ALA A 80 -13.25 2.56 -5.00
C ALA A 80 -13.39 3.89 -5.73
N THR A 81 -13.89 3.86 -6.94
CA THR A 81 -14.06 5.05 -7.77
C THR A 81 -15.04 6.02 -7.12
N GLY A 82 -14.59 7.24 -6.84
CA GLY A 82 -15.43 8.32 -6.34
C GLY A 82 -15.98 8.12 -4.94
N ALA A 83 -15.45 7.15 -4.17
CA ALA A 83 -16.02 6.80 -2.88
C ALA A 83 -14.92 6.71 -1.81
N TYR A 84 -14.27 7.81 -1.54
CA TYR A 84 -13.17 7.85 -0.57
C TYR A 84 -13.56 7.33 0.81
N GLU A 85 -14.77 7.65 1.27
CA GLU A 85 -15.18 7.29 2.62
C GLU A 85 -15.63 5.84 2.76
N SER A 86 -15.80 5.13 1.65
CA SER A 86 -16.29 3.76 1.65
C SER A 86 -15.41 2.80 0.89
N SER A 87 -14.19 3.19 0.58
CA SER A 87 -13.24 2.31 -0.09
C SER A 87 -12.89 1.14 0.82
N THR A 88 -12.86 -0.07 0.27
CA THR A 88 -12.56 -1.28 1.04
C THR A 88 -11.17 -1.84 0.75
N SER A 89 -10.41 -1.15 -0.08
CA SER A 89 -9.05 -1.58 -0.44
C SER A 89 -8.23 -0.41 -0.93
N VAL A 90 -6.93 -0.63 -0.99
CA VAL A 90 -5.98 0.26 -1.65
C VAL A 90 -5.37 -0.46 -2.83
N ALA A 91 -4.96 0.26 -3.85
CA ALA A 91 -4.32 -0.30 -5.02
C ALA A 91 -2.97 0.38 -5.25
N PHE A 92 -1.95 -0.44 -5.47
CA PHE A 92 -0.60 0.02 -5.78
C PHE A 92 -0.32 -0.16 -7.26
N LYS A 93 0.31 0.84 -7.86
CA LYS A 93 0.91 0.74 -9.19
C LYS A 93 2.35 1.15 -9.10
N PHE A 94 3.17 0.54 -9.93
CA PHE A 94 4.61 0.79 -9.95
C PHE A 94 5.02 1.20 -11.36
N THR A 95 5.78 2.28 -11.45
CA THR A 95 6.21 2.85 -12.73
C THR A 95 7.72 2.94 -12.74
N THR A 96 8.34 2.54 -13.86
CA THR A 96 9.79 2.70 -14.01
C THR A 96 10.11 4.15 -14.35
N VAL A 97 11.10 4.72 -13.68
CA VAL A 97 11.53 6.10 -13.94
C VAL A 97 12.12 6.24 -15.33
N ALA A 98 12.93 5.27 -15.74
CA ALA A 98 13.66 5.34 -17.00
C ALA A 98 12.75 5.42 -18.24
N SER A 99 11.63 4.69 -18.23
CA SER A 99 10.74 4.62 -19.37
C SER A 99 9.37 5.26 -19.14
N GLY A 100 9.04 5.57 -17.89
CA GLY A 100 7.72 6.10 -17.55
C GLY A 100 6.58 5.11 -17.74
N THR A 101 6.88 3.82 -17.81
CA THR A 101 5.87 2.78 -18.05
C THR A 101 5.64 1.95 -16.79
N THR A 102 4.45 1.38 -16.69
CA THR A 102 4.11 0.45 -15.60
C THR A 102 4.97 -0.80 -15.71
N ILE A 103 5.47 -1.29 -14.57
CA ILE A 103 6.24 -2.54 -14.58
C ILE A 103 5.33 -3.72 -14.91
N SER A 104 5.95 -4.78 -15.43
CA SER A 104 5.21 -5.96 -15.87
C SER A 104 4.63 -6.76 -14.72
N ASN A 105 3.60 -7.56 -15.02
CA ASN A 105 3.06 -8.52 -14.08
C ASN A 105 4.16 -9.42 -13.52
N ASP A 106 4.00 -9.81 -12.26
CA ASP A 106 4.90 -10.70 -11.52
C ASP A 106 6.27 -10.11 -11.22
N ALA A 107 6.54 -8.85 -11.58
CA ALA A 107 7.75 -8.18 -11.17
C ALA A 107 7.75 -7.90 -9.66
N ASN A 108 8.93 -7.77 -9.09
CA ASN A 108 9.06 -7.44 -7.68
C ASN A 108 8.85 -5.93 -7.48
N GLY A 109 7.82 -5.57 -6.72
CA GLY A 109 7.53 -4.17 -6.38
C GLY A 109 8.29 -3.68 -5.15
N GLY A 110 8.86 -4.58 -4.37
CA GLY A 110 9.57 -4.23 -3.16
C GLY A 110 8.65 -3.97 -1.98
N THR A 111 9.22 -3.34 -0.95
CA THR A 111 8.50 -3.02 0.28
C THR A 111 8.16 -1.53 0.30
N VAL A 112 6.89 -1.23 0.48
CA VAL A 112 6.38 0.14 0.53
C VAL A 112 5.82 0.37 1.92
N ARG A 113 6.26 1.43 2.58
CA ARG A 113 5.69 1.85 3.84
C ARG A 113 4.54 2.81 3.58
N VAL A 114 3.41 2.56 4.21
CA VAL A 114 2.21 3.36 4.03
C VAL A 114 1.61 3.79 5.36
N ARG A 115 0.88 4.88 5.32
CA ARG A 115 -0.02 5.30 6.38
C ARG A 115 -1.43 5.31 5.83
N VAL A 116 -2.32 4.62 6.52
CA VAL A 116 -3.70 4.40 6.07
C VAL A 116 -4.64 4.94 7.14
N TRP A 117 -5.67 5.67 6.71
CA TRP A 117 -6.74 6.15 7.58
C TRP A 117 -8.04 5.47 7.18
N GLY A 118 -8.87 5.18 8.15
CA GLY A 118 -10.16 4.56 7.88
C GLY A 118 -10.96 4.27 9.15
N HIS A 119 -11.92 3.38 9.02
CA HIS A 119 -12.82 3.01 10.10
C HIS A 119 -12.71 1.53 10.43
N ILE A 120 -13.03 1.21 11.66
CA ILE A 120 -13.10 -0.18 12.11
C ILE A 120 -14.51 -0.73 11.96
#